data_8e3e52b34822faeb04badc58652f2539
#
_entry.id   8e3e52b34822faeb04badc58652f2539
#
_cell.length_a   1.000
_cell.length_b   1.000
_cell.length_c   1.000
_cell.angle_alpha   90.00
_cell.angle_beta   90.00
_cell.angle_gamma   90.00
#
_symmetry.space_group_name_H-M   'P 1'
#
loop_
_entity.id
_entity.type
_entity.pdbx_description
1 polymer ?
#
loop_
_entity_poly.entity_id
_entity_poly.type
_entity_poly.pdbx_seq_one_letter_code
_entity_poly.pdbx_strand_id
1 'polypeptide(L)'
;MEKSISIAERRRAPDIRQRGLSAAWRSEMRLKFSLAFVAASAVLPLGSALAQVGQSGYSLPLALALKAATKAIATCASNGYPVSAVVVDPSGVIKLEAKGDHSTILTTTSAFRKAYTVVTFGPIFRFDASSTFAALAAKNPSGAALATLPDIALLPGGVAIKVGDEIVAALGVGGSPGGDKDEACAQAGVESIKDDIAHSR
;
A
#
# COMPACT_ATOMS: atom_id res chain seq x y z
N MET A 1 -5.80 39.22 45.61
CA MET A 1 -4.46 39.14 46.19
C MET A 1 -3.56 38.46 45.20
N GLU A 2 -3.01 39.26 44.33
CA GLU A 2 -2.17 38.87 43.19
C GLU A 2 -0.71 38.90 43.65
N LYS A 3 -0.01 37.78 43.59
CA LYS A 3 1.45 37.73 43.87
C LYS A 3 2.18 37.70 42.54
N SER A 4 2.68 38.87 42.15
CA SER A 4 3.68 39.08 41.13
C SER A 4 4.97 38.32 41.45
N ILE A 5 5.41 37.44 40.54
CA ILE A 5 6.71 36.79 40.60
C ILE A 5 7.68 37.53 39.69
N SER A 6 8.70 38.11 40.28
CA SER A 6 9.76 38.90 39.67
C SER A 6 10.68 38.06 38.77
N ILE A 7 10.86 38.51 37.55
CA ILE A 7 11.85 38.03 36.59
C ILE A 7 13.18 38.71 36.86
N ALA A 8 14.10 38.10 37.58
CA ALA A 8 15.52 38.50 37.60
C ALA A 8 16.40 37.40 38.16
N GLU A 9 16.86 36.48 37.35
CA GLU A 9 18.16 35.85 37.55
C GLU A 9 18.69 35.25 36.22
N ARG A 10 19.24 36.12 35.38
CA ARG A 10 20.07 35.71 34.24
C ARG A 10 21.41 35.24 34.81
N ARG A 11 21.62 33.95 34.89
CA ARG A 11 22.97 33.42 35.11
C ARG A 11 23.80 33.63 33.86
N ARG A 12 24.89 34.43 34.00
CA ARG A 12 25.90 34.63 32.94
C ARG A 12 26.62 33.31 32.66
N ALA A 13 26.67 32.91 31.40
CA ALA A 13 27.52 31.83 30.94
C ALA A 13 29.01 32.23 31.04
N PRO A 14 29.93 31.33 31.41
CA PRO A 14 31.34 31.62 31.46
C PRO A 14 31.92 31.81 30.07
N ASP A 15 32.69 32.90 29.91
CA ASP A 15 33.49 33.27 28.73
C ASP A 15 34.63 32.25 28.58
N ILE A 16 34.52 31.32 27.62
CA ILE A 16 35.59 30.40 27.26
C ILE A 16 36.51 31.14 26.30
N ARG A 17 37.49 31.82 26.85
CA ARG A 17 38.62 32.36 26.04
C ARG A 17 39.25 31.25 25.24
N GLN A 18 39.17 31.37 23.92
CA GLN A 18 39.86 30.55 22.95
C GLN A 18 41.38 30.56 23.23
N ARG A 19 41.91 29.50 23.82
CA ARG A 19 43.34 29.26 23.82
C ARG A 19 43.74 28.86 22.41
N GLY A 20 44.45 29.78 21.72
CA GLY A 20 44.92 29.56 20.35
C GLY A 20 45.84 28.32 20.27
N LEU A 21 45.43 27.35 19.53
CA LEU A 21 46.29 26.22 19.12
C LEU A 21 47.34 26.75 18.17
N SER A 22 48.63 26.47 18.41
CA SER A 22 49.75 26.92 17.60
C SER A 22 49.65 26.48 16.14
N ALA A 23 50.17 27.30 15.23
CA ALA A 23 50.10 27.08 13.78
C ALA A 23 50.72 25.71 13.34
N ALA A 24 51.65 25.19 14.11
CA ALA A 24 52.31 23.90 13.86
C ALA A 24 51.35 22.70 14.00
N TRP A 25 50.36 22.80 14.90
CA TRP A 25 49.37 21.71 15.11
C TRP A 25 48.35 21.65 13.97
N ARG A 26 48.13 22.76 13.29
CA ARG A 26 47.16 22.85 12.17
C ARG A 26 47.69 22.20 10.87
N SER A 27 49.00 22.25 10.64
CA SER A 27 49.59 21.67 9.43
C SER A 27 49.67 20.14 9.47
N GLU A 28 49.99 19.55 10.62
CA GLU A 28 50.04 18.11 10.77
C GLU A 28 48.64 17.44 10.71
N MET A 29 47.63 18.11 11.24
CA MET A 29 46.27 17.57 11.23
C MET A 29 45.65 17.62 9.83
N ARG A 30 45.98 18.60 8.98
CA ARG A 30 45.51 18.69 7.58
C ARG A 30 46.11 17.61 6.69
N LEU A 31 47.34 17.21 6.93
CA LEU A 31 48.02 16.23 6.07
C LEU A 31 47.56 14.78 6.39
N LYS A 32 47.19 14.50 7.63
CA LYS A 32 46.66 13.17 8.05
C LYS A 32 45.22 12.96 7.69
N PHE A 33 44.40 14.01 7.56
CA PHE A 33 43.01 13.92 7.13
C PHE A 33 42.85 13.81 5.60
N SER A 34 43.81 14.28 4.81
CA SER A 34 43.69 14.25 3.34
C SER A 34 44.00 12.85 2.74
N LEU A 35 44.71 11.99 3.46
CA LEU A 35 45.02 10.61 3.01
C LEU A 35 44.00 9.56 3.44
N ALA A 36 43.11 9.86 4.40
CA ALA A 36 42.11 8.94 4.89
C ALA A 36 40.74 9.01 4.14
N PHE A 37 40.57 9.98 3.24
CA PHE A 37 39.27 10.24 2.58
C PHE A 37 39.15 9.63 1.18
N VAL A 38 40.18 8.95 0.66
CA VAL A 38 40.19 8.40 -0.71
C VAL A 38 39.89 6.89 -0.78
N ALA A 39 39.78 6.19 0.36
CA ALA A 39 39.63 4.73 0.35
C ALA A 39 38.30 4.19 0.86
N ALA A 40 37.27 5.03 1.06
CA ALA A 40 35.93 4.59 1.46
C ALA A 40 34.87 5.01 0.44
N SER A 41 35.15 4.79 -0.86
CA SER A 41 34.07 4.57 -1.82
C SER A 41 33.53 3.15 -1.56
N ALA A 42 32.89 2.98 -0.40
CA ALA A 42 32.02 1.86 -0.17
C ALA A 42 30.98 1.90 -1.29
N VAL A 43 31.09 1.00 -2.25
CA VAL A 43 30.01 0.63 -3.14
C VAL A 43 28.90 0.13 -2.21
N LEU A 44 28.08 1.07 -1.74
CA LEU A 44 26.79 0.72 -1.18
C LEU A 44 26.09 -0.04 -2.31
N PRO A 45 25.70 -1.30 -2.13
CA PRO A 45 24.81 -1.92 -3.08
C PRO A 45 23.60 -0.97 -3.13
N LEU A 46 23.35 -0.38 -4.31
CA LEU A 46 22.05 0.18 -4.59
C LEU A 46 21.10 -1.02 -4.51
N GLY A 47 20.67 -1.35 -3.30
CA GLY A 47 19.52 -2.19 -3.11
C GLY A 47 18.41 -1.48 -3.85
N SER A 48 17.95 -2.09 -4.95
CA SER A 48 16.79 -1.60 -5.69
C SER A 48 15.69 -1.43 -4.67
N ALA A 49 15.34 -0.18 -4.33
CA ALA A 49 14.14 0.09 -3.56
C ALA A 49 13.02 -0.55 -4.36
N LEU A 50 12.48 -1.66 -3.84
CA LEU A 50 11.37 -2.34 -4.49
C LEU A 50 10.22 -1.35 -4.52
N ALA A 51 9.91 -0.84 -5.70
CA ALA A 51 8.78 0.06 -5.87
C ALA A 51 7.51 -0.68 -5.43
N GLN A 52 6.69 -0.04 -4.63
CA GLN A 52 5.40 -0.60 -4.18
C GLN A 52 4.36 -0.62 -5.29
N VAL A 53 4.60 0.14 -6.37
CA VAL A 53 3.76 0.21 -7.56
C VAL A 53 4.42 -0.59 -8.69
N GLY A 54 3.62 -1.19 -9.56
CA GLY A 54 4.00 -2.13 -10.59
C GLY A 54 5.33 -1.83 -11.28
N GLN A 55 6.24 -2.80 -11.22
CA GLN A 55 7.60 -2.68 -11.77
C GLN A 55 7.70 -3.14 -13.22
N SER A 56 6.80 -4.04 -13.64
CA SER A 56 6.79 -4.58 -15.01
C SER A 56 6.30 -3.59 -16.05
N GLY A 57 5.61 -2.52 -15.62
CA GLY A 57 4.87 -1.62 -16.51
C GLY A 57 3.63 -2.24 -17.13
N TYR A 58 3.26 -3.45 -16.74
CA TYR A 58 2.07 -4.13 -17.22
C TYR A 58 0.79 -3.37 -16.78
N SER A 59 -0.05 -3.05 -17.74
CA SER A 59 -1.38 -2.50 -17.49
C SER A 59 -2.44 -3.52 -17.89
N LEU A 60 -3.28 -3.94 -16.96
CA LEU A 60 -4.35 -4.90 -17.24
C LEU A 60 -5.25 -4.36 -18.36
N PRO A 61 -5.43 -5.08 -19.49
CA PRO A 61 -6.32 -4.65 -20.55
C PRO A 61 -7.77 -4.47 -20.08
N LEU A 62 -8.46 -3.45 -20.57
CA LEU A 62 -9.86 -3.19 -20.21
C LEU A 62 -10.76 -4.40 -20.50
N ALA A 63 -10.51 -5.12 -21.60
CA ALA A 63 -11.27 -6.32 -21.94
C ALA A 63 -11.17 -7.41 -20.86
N LEU A 64 -9.98 -7.59 -20.25
CA LEU A 64 -9.79 -8.55 -19.18
C LEU A 64 -10.44 -8.06 -17.87
N ALA A 65 -10.35 -6.76 -17.58
CA ALA A 65 -11.06 -6.18 -16.45
C ALA A 65 -12.57 -6.39 -16.54
N LEU A 66 -13.16 -6.15 -17.73
CA LEU A 66 -14.57 -6.41 -18.02
C LEU A 66 -14.94 -7.89 -17.83
N LYS A 67 -14.13 -8.80 -18.43
CA LYS A 67 -14.36 -10.25 -18.30
C LYS A 67 -14.35 -10.70 -16.85
N ALA A 68 -13.37 -10.27 -16.05
CA ALA A 68 -13.27 -10.61 -14.63
C ALA A 68 -14.46 -10.06 -13.82
N ALA A 69 -14.79 -8.78 -14.00
CA ALA A 69 -15.87 -8.13 -13.26
C ALA A 69 -17.24 -8.75 -13.59
N THR A 70 -17.54 -8.98 -14.87
CA THR A 70 -18.81 -9.59 -15.30
C THR A 70 -18.92 -11.03 -14.82
N LYS A 71 -17.83 -11.79 -14.85
CA LYS A 71 -17.80 -13.16 -14.31
C LYS A 71 -18.06 -13.17 -12.80
N ALA A 72 -17.44 -12.26 -12.04
CA ALA A 72 -17.66 -12.15 -10.61
C ALA A 72 -19.12 -11.82 -10.28
N ILE A 73 -19.71 -10.82 -10.97
CA ILE A 73 -21.12 -10.44 -10.80
C ILE A 73 -22.03 -11.63 -11.12
N ALA A 74 -21.80 -12.29 -12.27
CA ALA A 74 -22.62 -13.43 -12.67
C ALA A 74 -22.53 -14.59 -11.67
N THR A 75 -21.33 -14.85 -11.10
CA THR A 75 -21.13 -15.90 -10.09
C THR A 75 -21.90 -15.57 -8.83
N CYS A 76 -21.86 -14.33 -8.34
CA CYS A 76 -22.68 -13.93 -7.18
C CYS A 76 -24.18 -13.96 -7.50
N ALA A 77 -24.60 -13.49 -8.65
CA ALA A 77 -26.00 -13.47 -9.06
C ALA A 77 -26.60 -14.88 -9.13
N SER A 78 -25.84 -15.90 -9.61
CA SER A 78 -26.29 -17.29 -9.61
C SER A 78 -26.54 -17.86 -8.23
N ASN A 79 -25.96 -17.23 -7.19
CA ASN A 79 -26.18 -17.56 -5.78
C ASN A 79 -27.24 -16.65 -5.11
N GLY A 80 -27.93 -15.81 -5.89
CA GLY A 80 -28.94 -14.88 -5.39
C GLY A 80 -28.37 -13.63 -4.72
N TYR A 81 -27.10 -13.28 -4.95
CA TYR A 81 -26.45 -12.11 -4.36
C TYR A 81 -26.30 -10.99 -5.37
N PRO A 82 -27.06 -9.89 -5.30
CA PRO A 82 -26.88 -8.71 -6.14
C PRO A 82 -25.67 -7.91 -5.65
N VAL A 83 -24.59 -7.95 -6.41
CA VAL A 83 -23.29 -7.33 -6.07
C VAL A 83 -22.84 -6.34 -7.11
N SER A 84 -21.87 -5.52 -6.75
CA SER A 84 -21.05 -4.73 -7.67
C SER A 84 -19.62 -5.22 -7.66
N ALA A 85 -18.90 -4.99 -8.77
CA ALA A 85 -17.50 -5.32 -8.93
C ALA A 85 -16.69 -4.10 -9.36
N VAL A 86 -15.51 -3.91 -8.78
CA VAL A 86 -14.61 -2.80 -9.10
C VAL A 86 -13.20 -3.35 -9.33
N VAL A 87 -12.58 -2.93 -10.43
CA VAL A 87 -11.16 -3.22 -10.73
C VAL A 87 -10.35 -1.95 -10.49
N VAL A 88 -9.31 -2.06 -9.65
CA VAL A 88 -8.41 -0.98 -9.28
C VAL A 88 -7.00 -1.31 -9.78
N ASP A 89 -6.30 -0.33 -10.38
CA ASP A 89 -4.93 -0.47 -10.82
C ASP A 89 -3.91 -0.34 -9.66
N PRO A 90 -2.60 -0.59 -9.88
CA PRO A 90 -1.61 -0.49 -8.81
C PRO A 90 -1.43 0.92 -8.23
N SER A 91 -1.89 1.96 -8.92
CA SER A 91 -1.86 3.35 -8.47
C SER A 91 -3.08 3.73 -7.60
N GLY A 92 -3.99 2.78 -7.37
CA GLY A 92 -5.22 3.02 -6.63
C GLY A 92 -6.35 3.65 -7.46
N VAL A 93 -6.17 3.75 -8.79
CA VAL A 93 -7.17 4.34 -9.69
C VAL A 93 -8.17 3.29 -10.16
N ILE A 94 -9.45 3.64 -10.15
CA ILE A 94 -10.50 2.76 -10.68
C ILE A 94 -10.33 2.62 -12.19
N LYS A 95 -10.06 1.40 -12.63
CA LYS A 95 -10.01 1.05 -14.05
C LYS A 95 -11.39 0.71 -14.61
N LEU A 96 -12.22 0.07 -13.78
CA LEU A 96 -13.57 -0.36 -14.13
C LEU A 96 -14.43 -0.40 -12.86
N GLU A 97 -15.63 0.16 -12.96
CA GLU A 97 -16.70 -0.03 -11.99
C GLU A 97 -17.93 -0.61 -12.70
N ALA A 98 -18.43 -1.71 -12.20
CA ALA A 98 -19.62 -2.38 -12.72
C ALA A 98 -20.61 -2.62 -11.59
N LYS A 99 -21.74 -1.94 -11.67
CA LYS A 99 -22.86 -2.14 -10.75
C LYS A 99 -23.76 -3.23 -11.28
N GLY A 100 -23.85 -4.37 -10.57
CA GLY A 100 -24.76 -5.46 -10.94
C GLY A 100 -26.23 -5.08 -10.72
N ASP A 101 -27.10 -5.75 -11.45
CA ASP A 101 -28.55 -5.52 -11.37
C ASP A 101 -29.04 -5.74 -9.94
N HIS A 102 -29.94 -4.88 -9.49
CA HIS A 102 -30.54 -4.90 -8.15
C HIS A 102 -29.57 -4.73 -6.97
N SER A 103 -28.27 -4.47 -7.22
CA SER A 103 -27.31 -4.20 -6.15
C SER A 103 -27.60 -2.83 -5.48
N THR A 104 -27.34 -2.77 -4.17
CA THR A 104 -27.69 -1.59 -3.36
C THR A 104 -26.68 -0.45 -3.54
N ILE A 105 -26.97 0.70 -2.92
CA ILE A 105 -26.18 1.93 -3.10
C ILE A 105 -24.71 1.78 -2.61
N LEU A 106 -24.48 0.99 -1.56
CA LEU A 106 -23.15 0.88 -0.93
C LEU A 106 -22.23 -0.12 -1.62
N THR A 107 -22.74 -0.94 -2.54
CA THR A 107 -22.02 -2.10 -3.09
C THR A 107 -20.78 -1.71 -3.88
N THR A 108 -20.83 -0.64 -4.70
CA THR A 108 -19.68 -0.15 -5.46
C THR A 108 -18.59 0.41 -4.55
N THR A 109 -18.94 1.23 -3.56
CA THR A 109 -17.99 1.75 -2.57
C THR A 109 -17.33 0.62 -1.78
N SER A 110 -18.11 -0.38 -1.37
CA SER A 110 -17.59 -1.56 -0.67
C SER A 110 -16.62 -2.35 -1.56
N ALA A 111 -16.98 -2.60 -2.82
CA ALA A 111 -16.14 -3.29 -3.79
C ALA A 111 -14.83 -2.53 -4.06
N PHE A 112 -14.92 -1.21 -4.27
CA PHE A 112 -13.74 -0.35 -4.45
C PHE A 112 -12.78 -0.48 -3.26
N ARG A 113 -13.25 -0.25 -2.04
CA ARG A 113 -12.40 -0.28 -0.84
C ARG A 113 -11.73 -1.62 -0.60
N LYS A 114 -12.38 -2.73 -0.95
CA LYS A 114 -11.79 -4.07 -0.86
C LYS A 114 -10.67 -4.26 -1.88
N ALA A 115 -10.87 -3.85 -3.14
CA ALA A 115 -9.83 -3.87 -4.17
C ALA A 115 -8.67 -2.93 -3.82
N TYR A 116 -8.97 -1.72 -3.38
CA TYR A 116 -7.98 -0.71 -2.98
C TYR A 116 -7.10 -1.21 -1.83
N THR A 117 -7.67 -1.87 -0.85
CA THR A 117 -6.92 -2.51 0.25
C THR A 117 -5.90 -3.52 -0.28
N VAL A 118 -6.25 -4.30 -1.29
CA VAL A 118 -5.35 -5.31 -1.88
C VAL A 118 -4.19 -4.66 -2.63
N VAL A 119 -4.43 -3.68 -3.50
CA VAL A 119 -3.34 -3.02 -4.24
C VAL A 119 -2.44 -2.21 -3.31
N THR A 120 -2.98 -1.65 -2.22
CA THR A 120 -2.21 -0.84 -1.26
C THR A 120 -1.33 -1.70 -0.36
N PHE A 121 -1.90 -2.71 0.27
CA PHE A 121 -1.21 -3.48 1.32
C PHE A 121 -0.73 -4.86 0.87
N GLY A 122 -1.27 -5.41 -0.23
CA GLY A 122 -0.82 -6.69 -0.78
C GLY A 122 0.68 -6.76 -1.05
N PRO A 123 1.29 -5.78 -1.74
CA PRO A 123 2.73 -5.75 -1.98
C PRO A 123 3.57 -5.65 -0.69
N ILE A 124 3.05 -4.95 0.33
CA ILE A 124 3.76 -4.71 1.60
C ILE A 124 3.73 -5.95 2.49
N PHE A 125 2.54 -6.53 2.68
CA PHE A 125 2.32 -7.64 3.61
C PHE A 125 2.25 -9.01 2.92
N ARG A 126 2.46 -9.04 1.59
CA ARG A 126 2.51 -10.26 0.77
C ARG A 126 1.27 -11.12 0.88
N PHE A 127 0.13 -10.54 0.57
CA PHE A 127 -1.13 -11.27 0.48
C PHE A 127 -1.86 -10.98 -0.83
N ASP A 128 -2.70 -11.91 -1.26
CA ASP A 128 -3.43 -11.84 -2.52
C ASP A 128 -4.95 -11.65 -2.33
N ALA A 129 -5.45 -11.76 -1.08
CA ALA A 129 -6.85 -11.61 -0.75
C ALA A 129 -7.06 -10.72 0.47
N SER A 130 -8.08 -9.86 0.43
CA SER A 130 -8.36 -8.92 1.52
C SER A 130 -8.77 -9.60 2.84
N SER A 131 -9.28 -10.84 2.80
CA SER A 131 -9.52 -11.65 3.99
C SER A 131 -8.24 -11.91 4.80
N THR A 132 -7.13 -12.17 4.11
CA THR A 132 -5.83 -12.36 4.76
C THR A 132 -5.40 -11.11 5.51
N PHE A 133 -5.56 -9.93 4.89
CA PHE A 133 -5.24 -8.66 5.55
C PHE A 133 -6.16 -8.37 6.74
N ALA A 134 -7.46 -8.64 6.61
CA ALA A 134 -8.40 -8.51 7.72
C ALA A 134 -8.01 -9.39 8.92
N ALA A 135 -7.57 -10.63 8.65
CA ALA A 135 -7.10 -11.56 9.68
C ALA A 135 -5.77 -11.10 10.32
N LEU A 136 -4.85 -10.52 9.54
CA LEU A 136 -3.60 -9.92 10.07
C LEU A 136 -3.91 -8.71 10.94
N ALA A 137 -4.77 -7.81 10.50
CA ALA A 137 -5.17 -6.62 11.23
C ALA A 137 -5.87 -6.98 12.55
N ALA A 138 -6.72 -8.01 12.57
CA ALA A 138 -7.39 -8.46 13.78
C ALA A 138 -6.44 -8.96 14.88
N LYS A 139 -5.24 -9.40 14.51
CA LYS A 139 -4.19 -9.86 15.44
C LYS A 139 -3.21 -8.75 15.83
N ASN A 140 -3.28 -7.59 15.18
CA ASN A 140 -2.36 -6.47 15.42
C ASN A 140 -3.01 -5.48 16.41
N PRO A 141 -2.32 -5.05 17.48
CA PRO A 141 -2.83 -4.03 18.40
C PRO A 141 -3.24 -2.72 17.71
N SER A 142 -2.57 -2.36 16.61
CA SER A 142 -2.88 -1.17 15.80
C SER A 142 -3.87 -1.46 14.66
N GLY A 143 -4.41 -2.67 14.57
CA GLY A 143 -5.27 -3.08 13.45
C GLY A 143 -6.51 -2.21 13.28
N ALA A 144 -7.15 -1.82 14.39
CA ALA A 144 -8.30 -0.93 14.37
C ALA A 144 -7.96 0.45 13.74
N ALA A 145 -6.74 0.95 13.94
CA ALA A 145 -6.29 2.21 13.36
C ALA A 145 -6.16 2.12 11.82
N LEU A 146 -5.83 0.96 11.27
CA LEU A 146 -5.77 0.76 9.82
C LEU A 146 -7.14 0.96 9.15
N ALA A 147 -8.23 0.63 9.84
CA ALA A 147 -9.59 0.83 9.33
C ALA A 147 -9.99 2.32 9.24
N THR A 148 -9.25 3.22 9.88
CA THR A 148 -9.48 4.67 9.82
C THR A 148 -8.79 5.35 8.65
N LEU A 149 -7.87 4.64 7.96
CA LEU A 149 -7.24 5.15 6.76
C LEU A 149 -8.27 5.26 5.63
N PRO A 150 -8.20 6.33 4.82
CA PRO A 150 -9.11 6.48 3.69
C PRO A 150 -9.11 5.26 2.78
N ASP A 151 -10.29 4.84 2.36
CA ASP A 151 -10.52 3.77 1.39
C ASP A 151 -10.00 2.37 1.78
N ILE A 152 -9.54 2.18 3.00
CA ILE A 152 -9.19 0.85 3.51
C ILE A 152 -10.43 0.14 4.08
N ALA A 153 -10.61 -1.13 3.71
CA ALA A 153 -11.63 -2.01 4.26
C ALA A 153 -10.99 -3.28 4.83
N LEU A 154 -11.17 -3.52 6.13
CA LEU A 154 -10.75 -4.77 6.79
C LEU A 154 -11.84 -5.84 6.62
N LEU A 155 -12.24 -6.08 5.38
CA LEU A 155 -13.33 -6.98 5.00
C LEU A 155 -12.88 -7.89 3.85
N PRO A 156 -13.26 -9.18 3.84
CA PRO A 156 -13.05 -10.05 2.68
C PRO A 156 -13.81 -9.55 1.44
N GLY A 157 -13.33 -9.91 0.26
CA GLY A 157 -14.00 -9.62 -1.02
C GLY A 157 -13.15 -8.90 -2.05
N GLY A 158 -11.87 -8.62 -1.75
CA GLY A 158 -10.87 -8.13 -2.70
C GLY A 158 -9.86 -9.22 -3.04
N VAL A 159 -9.51 -9.39 -4.33
CA VAL A 159 -8.57 -10.40 -4.81
C VAL A 159 -7.58 -9.77 -5.80
N ALA A 160 -6.31 -10.07 -5.63
CA ALA A 160 -5.23 -9.60 -6.49
C ALA A 160 -5.32 -10.22 -7.89
N ILE A 161 -5.06 -9.40 -8.91
CA ILE A 161 -4.78 -9.83 -10.28
C ILE A 161 -3.27 -9.70 -10.45
N LYS A 162 -2.59 -10.82 -10.78
CA LYS A 162 -1.12 -10.90 -10.76
C LYS A 162 -0.53 -11.28 -12.10
N VAL A 163 0.70 -10.78 -12.33
CA VAL A 163 1.60 -11.21 -13.39
C VAL A 163 2.89 -11.68 -12.73
N GLY A 164 3.11 -12.98 -12.68
CA GLY A 164 4.13 -13.56 -11.80
C GLY A 164 3.80 -13.28 -10.34
N ASP A 165 4.73 -12.63 -9.62
CA ASP A 165 4.52 -12.26 -8.21
C ASP A 165 4.00 -10.83 -8.04
N GLU A 166 3.92 -10.06 -9.13
CA GLU A 166 3.50 -8.67 -9.09
C GLU A 166 1.97 -8.51 -9.11
N ILE A 167 1.43 -7.72 -8.21
CA ILE A 167 0.02 -7.31 -8.24
C ILE A 167 -0.12 -6.17 -9.26
N VAL A 168 -0.76 -6.46 -10.39
CA VAL A 168 -0.99 -5.52 -11.50
C VAL A 168 -2.37 -4.88 -11.49
N ALA A 169 -3.27 -5.40 -10.68
CA ALA A 169 -4.59 -4.85 -10.38
C ALA A 169 -5.21 -5.61 -9.21
N ALA A 170 -6.36 -5.19 -8.73
CA ALA A 170 -7.20 -6.00 -7.86
C ALA A 170 -8.66 -5.90 -8.29
N LEU A 171 -9.40 -6.99 -8.11
CA LEU A 171 -10.83 -7.05 -8.27
C LEU A 171 -11.49 -7.10 -6.88
N GLY A 172 -12.36 -6.16 -6.60
CA GLY A 172 -13.20 -6.15 -5.41
C GLY A 172 -14.65 -6.43 -5.76
N VAL A 173 -15.33 -7.16 -4.90
CA VAL A 173 -16.77 -7.44 -4.97
C VAL A 173 -17.42 -7.01 -3.66
N GLY A 174 -18.60 -6.45 -3.75
CA GLY A 174 -19.36 -6.03 -2.58
C GLY A 174 -20.87 -6.15 -2.79
N GLY A 175 -21.59 -6.61 -1.76
CA GLY A 175 -23.05 -6.68 -1.78
C GLY A 175 -23.65 -8.01 -1.29
N SER A 176 -22.88 -9.08 -1.22
CA SER A 176 -23.37 -10.32 -0.63
C SER A 176 -23.53 -10.21 0.90
N PRO A 177 -24.31 -11.09 1.53
CA PRO A 177 -24.52 -11.06 2.99
C PRO A 177 -23.32 -11.60 3.80
N GLY A 178 -22.11 -11.53 3.25
CA GLY A 178 -20.86 -11.95 3.88
C GLY A 178 -19.69 -11.70 2.94
N GLY A 179 -18.59 -11.13 3.46
CA GLY A 179 -17.43 -10.80 2.65
C GLY A 179 -16.73 -12.05 2.07
N ASP A 180 -16.82 -13.19 2.72
CA ASP A 180 -16.37 -14.48 2.24
C ASP A 180 -17.02 -14.86 0.90
N LYS A 181 -18.32 -14.59 0.76
CA LYS A 181 -19.07 -14.81 -0.48
C LYS A 181 -18.67 -13.83 -1.57
N ASP A 182 -18.46 -12.56 -1.23
CA ASP A 182 -17.91 -11.57 -2.14
C ASP A 182 -16.54 -12.01 -2.66
N GLU A 183 -15.66 -12.52 -1.77
CA GLU A 183 -14.32 -12.95 -2.14
C GLU A 183 -14.34 -14.19 -3.04
N ALA A 184 -15.23 -15.14 -2.79
CA ALA A 184 -15.41 -16.30 -3.68
C ALA A 184 -15.83 -15.88 -5.09
N CYS A 185 -16.72 -14.88 -5.21
CA CYS A 185 -17.10 -14.32 -6.52
C CYS A 185 -15.94 -13.57 -7.18
N ALA A 186 -15.16 -12.80 -6.42
CA ALA A 186 -13.98 -12.13 -6.93
C ALA A 186 -12.92 -13.11 -7.43
N GLN A 187 -12.68 -14.20 -6.69
CA GLN A 187 -11.79 -15.29 -7.11
C GLN A 187 -12.23 -15.92 -8.43
N ALA A 188 -13.54 -16.22 -8.57
CA ALA A 188 -14.07 -16.76 -9.83
C ALA A 188 -13.87 -15.79 -11.01
N GLY A 189 -13.96 -14.48 -10.74
CA GLY A 189 -13.66 -13.43 -11.72
C GLY A 189 -12.20 -13.44 -12.15
N VAL A 190 -11.28 -13.43 -11.19
CA VAL A 190 -9.83 -13.42 -11.44
C VAL A 190 -9.39 -14.70 -12.14
N GLU A 191 -9.86 -15.85 -11.70
CA GLU A 191 -9.51 -17.14 -12.33
C GLU A 191 -9.97 -17.20 -13.81
N SER A 192 -11.08 -16.54 -14.16
CA SER A 192 -11.59 -16.52 -15.54
C SER A 192 -10.67 -15.84 -16.55
N ILE A 193 -9.69 -15.04 -16.10
CA ILE A 193 -8.76 -14.28 -16.95
C ILE A 193 -7.31 -14.74 -16.81
N LYS A 194 -7.03 -15.72 -15.98
CA LYS A 194 -5.67 -16.15 -15.64
C LYS A 194 -4.83 -16.55 -16.85
N ASP A 195 -5.38 -17.37 -17.72
CA ASP A 195 -4.70 -17.82 -18.95
C ASP A 195 -4.51 -16.67 -19.93
N ASP A 196 -5.50 -15.76 -20.06
CA ASP A 196 -5.45 -14.62 -20.97
C ASP A 196 -4.35 -13.62 -20.56
N ILE A 197 -4.14 -13.41 -19.24
CA ILE A 197 -3.05 -12.56 -18.72
C ILE A 197 -1.69 -13.12 -19.12
N ALA A 198 -1.50 -14.43 -19.06
CA ALA A 198 -0.25 -15.07 -19.42
C ALA A 198 0.13 -14.84 -20.90
N HIS A 199 -0.85 -14.69 -21.78
CA HIS A 199 -0.68 -14.49 -23.23
C HIS A 199 -0.65 -13.00 -23.64
N SER A 200 -0.97 -12.07 -22.76
CA SER A 200 -1.06 -10.63 -23.08
C SER A 200 0.23 -9.85 -22.81
N ARG A 201 1.37 -10.55 -22.69
CA ARG A 201 2.72 -9.97 -22.48
C ARG A 201 3.37 -9.55 -23.79
#